data_785fc43c1c9e66564caff3c10544bad7
#
_entry.id   785fc43c1c9e66564caff3c10544bad7
#
_cell.length_a   1.000
_cell.length_b   1.000
_cell.length_c   1.000
_cell.angle_alpha   90.00
_cell.angle_beta   90.00
_cell.angle_gamma   90.00
#
_symmetry.space_group_name_H-M   'P 1'
#
loop_
_entity.id
_entity.type
_entity.pdbx_description
1 polymer ?
#
loop_
_entity_poly.entity_id
_entity_poly.type
_entity_poly.pdbx_seq_one_letter_code
_entity_poly.pdbx_strand_id
1 'polypeptide(L)'
;MNYPNPSRRGFFQTAAAGVAASGFVPAASAETAARPLTDKEKVDRIASCTWPIRYIFKSRRPSSSPQIQALKSKYGEITMLDFPDFTKKTFAGVTRMDLFSGLFGEVTDDSMFTQGQPREFDPSSAAGRKWLGRMAAKMADTGTRCHHISNNAPRDISDPDPQKRAAGIEVAKKWLDGAALLGAKTMRVNSGGPRIAPSPVATGDYPKNDELAKYLSYCIESFKEMADHGGKVGVKVTLENHWGLTANPTNIQIIIDEVNHPFCEASPDFCNWEHEYLLYHGLEALSPYAHTTVHAKYWNRWKDPDVRRCVKIMTNAKFMGVFALEYEDGPWNGIEGAQYLYKEVMAAL
;
A
#
# COMPACT_ATOMS: atom_id res chain seq x y z
N MET A 1 -34.87 12.59 -22.10
CA MET A 1 -34.78 11.34 -22.88
C MET A 1 -34.41 10.22 -21.90
N ASN A 2 -35.39 9.33 -21.64
CA ASN A 2 -35.20 8.23 -20.69
C ASN A 2 -34.53 7.06 -21.40
N TYR A 3 -33.32 6.69 -20.96
CA TYR A 3 -32.73 5.41 -21.33
C TYR A 3 -33.15 4.34 -20.32
N PRO A 4 -33.74 3.21 -20.76
CA PRO A 4 -34.09 2.12 -19.88
C PRO A 4 -32.87 1.32 -19.48
N ASN A 5 -32.69 1.13 -18.18
CA ASN A 5 -31.67 0.31 -17.55
C ASN A 5 -31.98 -1.19 -17.81
N PRO A 6 -31.11 -1.99 -18.45
CA PRO A 6 -31.40 -3.42 -18.65
C PRO A 6 -31.23 -4.18 -17.33
N SER A 7 -32.35 -4.69 -16.81
CA SER A 7 -32.31 -5.52 -15.61
C SER A 7 -31.56 -6.86 -15.87
N ARG A 8 -30.78 -7.32 -14.92
CA ARG A 8 -30.03 -8.59 -14.95
C ARG A 8 -30.89 -9.85 -15.16
N ARG A 9 -32.21 -9.75 -15.18
CA ARG A 9 -33.15 -10.87 -15.41
C ARG A 9 -33.43 -11.19 -16.89
N GLY A 10 -33.01 -10.33 -17.84
CA GLY A 10 -33.24 -10.53 -19.28
C GLY A 10 -32.26 -11.43 -19.99
N PHE A 11 -31.14 -11.82 -19.35
CA PHE A 11 -30.05 -12.55 -20.03
C PHE A 11 -30.25 -14.08 -20.14
N PHE A 12 -31.22 -14.65 -19.43
CA PHE A 12 -31.41 -16.12 -19.37
C PHE A 12 -32.58 -16.67 -20.18
N GLN A 13 -33.30 -15.88 -20.96
CA GLN A 13 -34.50 -16.34 -21.65
C GLN A 13 -34.41 -16.47 -23.18
N THR A 14 -33.27 -16.31 -23.82
CA THR A 14 -33.13 -16.41 -25.27
C THR A 14 -32.09 -17.42 -25.75
N ALA A 15 -32.02 -18.58 -25.14
CA ALA A 15 -31.14 -19.68 -25.62
C ALA A 15 -31.85 -21.05 -25.52
N ALA A 16 -33.06 -21.16 -26.10
CA ALA A 16 -33.70 -22.48 -26.29
C ALA A 16 -34.49 -22.49 -27.60
N ALA A 17 -33.79 -22.55 -28.73
CA ALA A 17 -34.38 -23.06 -29.99
C ALA A 17 -33.23 -23.41 -30.96
N GLY A 18 -32.97 -24.71 -31.12
CA GLY A 18 -32.56 -25.32 -32.35
C GLY A 18 -31.11 -25.20 -32.78
N VAL A 19 -30.28 -26.19 -32.46
CA VAL A 19 -29.28 -26.73 -33.43
C VAL A 19 -29.16 -28.24 -33.26
N ALA A 20 -29.53 -28.97 -34.30
CA ALA A 20 -29.18 -30.37 -34.47
C ALA A 20 -27.73 -30.48 -34.98
N ALA A 21 -27.00 -31.37 -34.38
CA ALA A 21 -25.88 -32.19 -34.89
C ALA A 21 -24.86 -31.55 -35.86
N SER A 22 -23.70 -31.22 -35.36
CA SER A 22 -22.43 -31.61 -35.94
C SER A 22 -21.38 -31.59 -34.79
N GLY A 23 -20.76 -32.76 -34.56
CA GLY A 23 -19.81 -32.99 -33.49
C GLY A 23 -18.52 -32.19 -33.69
N PHE A 24 -18.47 -30.99 -33.14
CA PHE A 24 -17.23 -30.29 -32.80
C PHE A 24 -17.14 -30.34 -31.27
N VAL A 25 -16.39 -31.31 -30.74
CA VAL A 25 -15.86 -31.24 -29.41
C VAL A 25 -14.84 -30.10 -29.47
N PRO A 26 -15.08 -28.94 -28.83
CA PRO A 26 -13.99 -28.00 -28.70
C PRO A 26 -12.93 -28.71 -27.87
N ALA A 27 -11.75 -28.90 -28.46
CA ALA A 27 -10.58 -29.28 -27.70
C ALA A 27 -10.51 -28.31 -26.52
N ALA A 28 -10.70 -28.81 -25.30
CA ALA A 28 -10.41 -28.08 -24.10
C ALA A 28 -8.98 -27.57 -24.30
N SER A 29 -8.83 -26.28 -24.49
CA SER A 29 -7.52 -25.65 -24.48
C SER A 29 -6.92 -26.02 -23.14
N ALA A 30 -5.98 -26.95 -23.15
CA ALA A 30 -5.19 -27.28 -21.99
C ALA A 30 -4.58 -25.97 -21.56
N GLU A 31 -5.07 -25.46 -20.41
CA GLU A 31 -4.49 -24.32 -19.76
C GLU A 31 -3.04 -24.70 -19.52
N THR A 32 -2.14 -24.19 -20.34
CA THR A 32 -0.72 -24.50 -20.23
C THR A 32 -0.31 -24.08 -18.83
N ALA A 33 -0.03 -25.04 -17.97
CA ALA A 33 0.41 -24.79 -16.61
C ALA A 33 1.54 -23.75 -16.66
N ALA A 34 1.30 -22.60 -16.04
CA ALA A 34 2.27 -21.51 -16.05
C ALA A 34 3.59 -22.06 -15.50
N ARG A 35 4.69 -21.86 -16.23
CA ARG A 35 6.01 -22.32 -15.78
C ARG A 35 6.35 -21.71 -14.41
N PRO A 36 7.09 -22.41 -13.57
CA PRO A 36 7.61 -21.83 -12.33
C PRO A 36 8.45 -20.56 -12.62
N LEU A 37 8.32 -19.55 -11.76
CA LEU A 37 9.15 -18.35 -11.84
C LEU A 37 10.61 -18.71 -11.54
N THR A 38 11.52 -18.12 -12.30
CA THR A 38 12.96 -18.12 -11.95
C THR A 38 13.22 -17.28 -10.71
N ASP A 39 14.32 -17.49 -10.00
CA ASP A 39 14.66 -16.71 -8.81
C ASP A 39 14.76 -15.21 -9.13
N LYS A 40 15.26 -14.85 -10.32
CA LYS A 40 15.29 -13.46 -10.77
C LYS A 40 13.87 -12.88 -10.90
N GLU A 41 12.95 -13.60 -11.50
CA GLU A 41 11.55 -13.16 -11.65
C GLU A 41 10.85 -13.04 -10.29
N LYS A 42 11.15 -13.94 -9.34
CA LYS A 42 10.63 -13.83 -7.96
C LYS A 42 11.19 -12.59 -7.24
N VAL A 43 12.51 -12.37 -7.31
CA VAL A 43 13.16 -11.20 -6.70
C VAL A 43 12.64 -9.90 -7.30
N ASP A 44 12.38 -9.87 -8.61
CA ASP A 44 11.77 -8.70 -9.28
C ASP A 44 10.35 -8.38 -8.77
N ARG A 45 9.73 -9.28 -8.03
CA ARG A 45 8.43 -9.08 -7.36
C ARG A 45 8.55 -8.73 -5.86
N ILE A 46 9.73 -8.37 -5.39
CA ILE A 46 9.98 -8.04 -3.98
C ILE A 46 10.46 -6.59 -3.88
N ALA A 47 9.92 -5.85 -2.90
CA ALA A 47 10.44 -4.56 -2.48
C ALA A 47 10.88 -4.60 -1.01
N SER A 48 12.05 -4.06 -0.72
CA SER A 48 12.45 -3.78 0.67
C SER A 48 11.62 -2.61 1.21
N CYS A 49 11.26 -2.67 2.50
CA CYS A 49 10.45 -1.63 3.15
C CYS A 49 11.26 -0.92 4.24
N THR A 50 11.11 0.39 4.34
CA THR A 50 11.80 1.18 5.39
C THR A 50 11.13 1.03 6.75
N TRP A 51 9.84 0.71 6.81
CA TRP A 51 9.09 0.63 8.06
C TRP A 51 9.66 -0.37 9.08
N PRO A 52 10.01 -1.61 8.73
CA PRO A 52 10.60 -2.58 9.66
C PRO A 52 11.84 -2.08 10.37
N ILE A 53 12.66 -1.31 9.67
CA ILE A 53 13.96 -0.85 10.16
C ILE A 53 13.94 0.61 10.64
N ARG A 54 12.75 1.21 10.80
CA ARG A 54 12.58 2.61 11.21
C ARG A 54 13.36 3.01 12.46
N TYR A 55 13.62 2.07 13.33
CA TYR A 55 14.33 2.31 14.60
C TYR A 55 15.84 2.56 14.47
N ILE A 56 16.46 2.17 13.35
CA ILE A 56 17.85 2.50 13.09
C ILE A 56 18.02 3.80 12.29
N PHE A 57 16.93 4.42 11.84
CA PHE A 57 17.03 5.72 11.17
C PHE A 57 17.39 6.84 12.15
N LYS A 58 18.16 7.82 11.67
CA LYS A 58 18.32 9.11 12.34
C LYS A 58 16.96 9.76 12.50
N SER A 59 16.69 10.24 13.70
CA SER A 59 15.39 10.84 14.05
C SER A 59 15.60 12.20 14.69
N ARG A 60 14.70 13.15 14.39
CA ARG A 60 14.62 14.45 15.08
C ARG A 60 14.32 14.32 16.57
N ARG A 61 13.75 13.18 16.98
CA ARG A 61 13.51 12.82 18.38
C ARG A 61 14.11 11.45 18.63
N PRO A 62 15.42 11.39 18.95
CA PRO A 62 16.09 10.14 19.25
C PRO A 62 15.38 9.41 20.39
N SER A 63 15.21 8.10 20.25
CA SER A 63 14.67 7.27 21.32
C SER A 63 15.78 6.98 22.35
N SER A 64 15.42 7.08 23.63
CA SER A 64 16.28 6.63 24.74
C SER A 64 16.10 5.15 25.08
N SER A 65 15.24 4.42 24.37
CA SER A 65 15.04 2.98 24.60
C SER A 65 16.33 2.19 24.46
N PRO A 66 16.74 1.40 25.47
CA PRO A 66 17.94 0.56 25.39
C PRO A 66 17.92 -0.41 24.21
N GLN A 67 16.73 -0.94 23.87
CA GLN A 67 16.55 -1.84 22.73
C GLN A 67 16.87 -1.16 21.40
N ILE A 68 16.39 0.09 21.22
CA ILE A 68 16.69 0.87 20.01
C ILE A 68 18.16 1.24 19.95
N GLN A 69 18.77 1.61 21.07
CA GLN A 69 20.22 1.90 21.13
C GLN A 69 21.05 0.66 20.78
N ALA A 70 20.67 -0.52 21.28
CA ALA A 70 21.31 -1.77 20.92
C ALA A 70 21.21 -2.09 19.42
N LEU A 71 20.04 -1.84 18.80
CA LEU A 71 19.86 -2.01 17.35
C LEU A 71 20.76 -1.05 16.56
N LYS A 72 20.81 0.22 16.94
CA LYS A 72 21.70 1.22 16.32
C LYS A 72 23.19 0.86 16.48
N SER A 73 23.58 0.34 17.63
CA SER A 73 24.95 -0.14 17.86
C SER A 73 25.29 -1.35 17.00
N LYS A 74 24.34 -2.29 16.82
CA LYS A 74 24.55 -3.52 16.04
C LYS A 74 24.58 -3.28 14.54
N TYR A 75 23.65 -2.44 14.01
CA TYR A 75 23.45 -2.30 12.56
C TYR A 75 23.93 -0.97 11.98
N GLY A 76 24.29 -0.03 12.83
CA GLY A 76 24.59 1.35 12.46
C GLY A 76 23.32 2.22 12.40
N GLU A 77 23.50 3.52 12.48
CA GLU A 77 22.44 4.48 12.27
C GLU A 77 22.46 4.98 10.83
N ILE A 78 21.32 5.00 10.15
CA ILE A 78 21.19 5.34 8.73
C ILE A 78 20.23 6.51 8.49
N THR A 79 20.34 7.12 7.32
CA THR A 79 19.36 8.06 6.76
C THR A 79 18.58 7.41 5.62
N MET A 80 17.57 8.09 5.09
CA MET A 80 16.86 7.61 3.90
C MET A 80 17.80 7.50 2.69
N LEU A 81 18.82 8.35 2.58
CA LEU A 81 19.81 8.29 1.50
C LEU A 81 20.74 7.07 1.58
N ASP A 82 20.85 6.44 2.76
CA ASP A 82 21.63 5.21 2.93
C ASP A 82 20.78 3.95 2.64
N PHE A 83 19.46 4.07 2.57
CA PHE A 83 18.56 2.93 2.40
C PHE A 83 18.73 2.17 1.07
N PRO A 84 19.04 2.80 -0.08
CA PRO A 84 19.41 2.09 -1.30
C PRO A 84 20.55 1.10 -1.12
N ASP A 85 21.66 1.50 -0.47
CA ASP A 85 22.80 0.63 -0.18
C ASP A 85 22.42 -0.46 0.84
N PHE A 86 21.64 -0.10 1.87
CA PHE A 86 21.12 -1.06 2.85
C PHE A 86 20.31 -2.15 2.14
N THR A 87 19.42 -1.79 1.23
CA THR A 87 18.60 -2.75 0.43
C THR A 87 19.50 -3.73 -0.32
N LYS A 88 20.48 -3.23 -1.06
CA LYS A 88 21.41 -4.06 -1.84
C LYS A 88 22.23 -5.00 -0.97
N LYS A 89 22.67 -4.53 0.20
CA LYS A 89 23.48 -5.31 1.16
C LYS A 89 22.64 -6.38 1.85
N THR A 90 21.38 -6.10 2.15
CA THR A 90 20.54 -6.95 3.02
C THR A 90 19.75 -7.99 2.24
N PHE A 91 19.29 -7.65 1.02
CA PHE A 91 18.42 -8.48 0.21
C PHE A 91 19.05 -8.74 -1.16
N ALA A 92 19.57 -9.94 -1.37
CA ALA A 92 20.25 -10.31 -2.61
C ALA A 92 19.36 -10.11 -3.84
N GLY A 93 19.78 -9.27 -4.77
CA GLY A 93 19.10 -9.00 -6.03
C GLY A 93 17.90 -8.03 -5.95
N VAL A 94 17.40 -7.70 -4.78
CA VAL A 94 16.29 -6.73 -4.63
C VAL A 94 16.73 -5.34 -5.04
N THR A 95 15.93 -4.71 -5.91
CA THR A 95 16.17 -3.34 -6.40
C THR A 95 14.99 -2.41 -6.13
N ARG A 96 13.81 -2.94 -5.83
CA ARG A 96 12.61 -2.14 -5.56
C ARG A 96 12.52 -1.81 -4.08
N MET A 97 12.01 -0.62 -3.78
CA MET A 97 11.88 -0.12 -2.42
C MET A 97 10.49 0.45 -2.19
N ASP A 98 9.99 0.24 -0.98
CA ASP A 98 8.86 0.94 -0.39
C ASP A 98 9.38 1.90 0.66
N LEU A 99 9.10 3.19 0.47
CA LEU A 99 9.64 4.26 1.27
C LEU A 99 8.56 4.90 2.15
N PHE A 100 8.73 4.82 3.46
CA PHE A 100 7.83 5.45 4.41
C PHE A 100 8.07 6.97 4.47
N SER A 101 7.05 7.76 4.16
CA SER A 101 7.15 9.23 4.06
C SER A 101 7.62 9.92 5.34
N GLY A 102 7.33 9.35 6.50
CA GLY A 102 7.74 9.89 7.80
C GLY A 102 9.24 9.82 8.08
N LEU A 103 10.03 9.21 7.19
CA LEU A 103 11.49 9.13 7.29
C LEU A 103 12.22 10.01 6.25
N PHE A 104 11.48 10.79 5.46
CA PHE A 104 12.06 11.67 4.44
C PHE A 104 12.67 12.93 5.05
N GLY A 105 13.66 13.47 4.36
CA GLY A 105 14.34 14.72 4.71
C GLY A 105 15.55 14.55 5.61
N GLU A 106 16.23 15.64 5.87
CA GLU A 106 17.37 15.73 6.78
C GLU A 106 16.89 16.16 8.18
N VAL A 107 17.31 15.44 9.19
CA VAL A 107 16.86 15.68 10.58
C VAL A 107 17.28 17.07 11.14
N THR A 108 18.25 17.71 10.51
CA THR A 108 18.81 18.99 10.94
C THR A 108 18.35 20.19 10.09
N ASP A 109 17.56 19.97 9.04
CA ASP A 109 17.14 21.03 8.12
C ASP A 109 15.61 21.20 8.17
N ASP A 110 15.15 22.24 8.88
CA ASP A 110 13.74 22.56 9.04
C ASP A 110 13.07 23.04 7.74
N SER A 111 13.83 23.53 6.77
CA SER A 111 13.29 24.04 5.50
C SER A 111 12.66 22.97 4.61
N MET A 112 12.91 21.70 4.92
CA MET A 112 12.32 20.54 4.23
C MET A 112 10.95 20.13 4.78
N PHE A 113 10.48 20.77 5.85
CA PHE A 113 9.29 20.30 6.57
C PHE A 113 8.20 21.37 6.57
N THR A 114 6.96 20.91 6.64
CA THR A 114 5.79 21.79 6.75
C THR A 114 5.89 22.64 8.02
N GLN A 115 5.71 23.94 7.89
CA GLN A 115 5.76 24.85 9.01
C GLN A 115 4.77 24.43 10.12
N GLY A 116 5.24 24.35 11.35
CA GLY A 116 4.46 23.86 12.48
C GLY A 116 4.26 22.34 12.54
N GLN A 117 4.71 21.61 11.52
CA GLN A 117 4.60 20.15 11.40
C GLN A 117 5.98 19.50 11.17
N PRO A 118 6.88 19.52 12.14
CA PRO A 118 8.30 19.14 11.96
C PRO A 118 8.53 17.65 11.63
N ARG A 119 7.46 16.87 11.53
CA ARG A 119 7.49 15.46 11.09
C ARG A 119 6.91 15.26 9.70
N GLU A 120 6.38 16.30 9.09
CA GLU A 120 5.80 16.23 7.75
C GLU A 120 6.75 16.87 6.75
N PHE A 121 7.46 16.03 6.03
CA PHE A 121 8.26 16.47 4.89
C PHE A 121 7.38 17.14 3.86
N ASP A 122 7.82 18.31 3.36
CA ASP A 122 7.13 19.02 2.28
C ASP A 122 7.84 18.73 0.92
N PRO A 123 7.29 17.83 0.10
CA PRO A 123 7.88 17.50 -1.18
C PRO A 123 7.84 18.67 -2.19
N SER A 124 7.06 19.70 -1.92
CA SER A 124 6.91 20.88 -2.80
C SER A 124 7.87 22.03 -2.46
N SER A 125 8.44 22.04 -1.27
CA SER A 125 9.42 23.05 -0.89
C SER A 125 10.69 23.00 -1.75
N ALA A 126 11.39 24.10 -1.90
CA ALA A 126 12.66 24.11 -2.66
C ALA A 126 13.70 23.13 -2.08
N ALA A 127 13.80 23.09 -0.75
CA ALA A 127 14.70 22.16 -0.05
C ALA A 127 14.23 20.71 -0.19
N GLY A 128 12.93 20.46 -0.07
CA GLY A 128 12.34 19.13 -0.27
C GLY A 128 12.58 18.60 -1.70
N ARG A 129 12.33 19.41 -2.72
CA ARG A 129 12.61 19.04 -4.12
C ARG A 129 14.09 18.72 -4.37
N LYS A 130 14.98 19.54 -3.82
CA LYS A 130 16.43 19.30 -3.90
C LYS A 130 16.80 17.96 -3.24
N TRP A 131 16.22 17.68 -2.09
CA TRP A 131 16.44 16.41 -1.38
C TRP A 131 15.90 15.21 -2.18
N LEU A 132 14.69 15.31 -2.76
CA LEU A 132 14.13 14.28 -3.64
C LEU A 132 15.03 14.01 -4.84
N GLY A 133 15.61 15.05 -5.44
CA GLY A 133 16.61 14.91 -6.50
C GLY A 133 17.86 14.13 -6.07
N ARG A 134 18.36 14.39 -4.85
CA ARG A 134 19.49 13.62 -4.27
C ARG A 134 19.12 12.16 -4.05
N MET A 135 17.89 11.89 -3.59
CA MET A 135 17.41 10.52 -3.39
C MET A 135 17.27 9.79 -4.74
N ALA A 136 16.74 10.45 -5.77
CA ALA A 136 16.64 9.90 -7.10
C ALA A 136 18.02 9.58 -7.70
N ALA A 137 19.00 10.48 -7.55
CA ALA A 137 20.39 10.25 -7.96
C ALA A 137 21.00 9.05 -7.24
N LYS A 138 20.83 8.97 -5.92
CA LYS A 138 21.33 7.85 -5.12
C LYS A 138 20.75 6.51 -5.54
N MET A 139 19.45 6.47 -5.87
CA MET A 139 18.80 5.28 -6.40
C MET A 139 19.37 4.88 -7.77
N ALA A 140 19.61 5.84 -8.64
CA ALA A 140 20.24 5.59 -9.95
C ALA A 140 21.65 5.01 -9.77
N ASP A 141 22.47 5.60 -8.93
CA ASP A 141 23.84 5.14 -8.65
C ASP A 141 23.90 3.71 -8.10
N THR A 142 22.94 3.32 -7.28
CA THR A 142 22.86 1.97 -6.70
C THR A 142 22.12 0.96 -7.57
N GLY A 143 21.47 1.40 -8.65
CA GLY A 143 20.57 0.57 -9.46
C GLY A 143 19.31 0.13 -8.73
N THR A 144 18.89 0.89 -7.70
CA THR A 144 17.62 0.68 -7.00
C THR A 144 16.56 1.63 -7.52
N ARG A 145 15.30 1.44 -7.10
CA ARG A 145 14.18 2.28 -7.53
C ARG A 145 13.09 2.34 -6.47
N CYS A 146 12.47 3.49 -6.31
CA CYS A 146 11.24 3.62 -5.56
C CYS A 146 10.11 2.90 -6.32
N HIS A 147 9.42 1.98 -5.68
CA HIS A 147 8.26 1.29 -6.24
C HIS A 147 6.97 1.80 -5.63
N HIS A 148 6.97 1.96 -4.32
CA HIS A 148 5.84 2.43 -3.53
C HIS A 148 6.28 3.50 -2.52
N ILE A 149 5.36 4.40 -2.18
CA ILE A 149 5.51 5.29 -1.04
C ILE A 149 4.39 5.00 -0.04
N SER A 150 4.77 4.44 1.10
CA SER A 150 3.90 4.30 2.27
C SER A 150 3.73 5.69 2.90
N ASN A 151 2.76 6.46 2.38
CA ASN A 151 2.57 7.84 2.79
C ASN A 151 1.57 7.98 3.94
N ASN A 152 1.90 8.83 4.92
CA ASN A 152 1.05 9.11 6.08
C ASN A 152 0.35 10.47 6.04
N ALA A 153 0.65 11.31 5.07
CA ALA A 153 0.01 12.61 4.87
C ALA A 153 -0.70 12.64 3.50
N PRO A 154 -1.88 13.18 3.41
CA PRO A 154 -2.74 13.74 4.46
C PRO A 154 -3.50 12.67 5.26
N ARG A 155 -4.28 13.16 6.28
CA ARG A 155 -5.16 12.28 7.09
C ARG A 155 -6.62 12.71 7.06
N ASP A 156 -6.92 13.84 6.41
CA ASP A 156 -8.20 14.54 6.54
C ASP A 156 -9.04 14.51 5.25
N ILE A 157 -8.77 13.57 4.34
CA ILE A 157 -9.41 13.53 3.02
C ILE A 157 -10.88 13.09 3.05
N SER A 158 -11.37 12.59 4.18
CA SER A 158 -12.78 12.27 4.42
C SER A 158 -13.39 13.09 5.56
N ASP A 159 -12.72 14.15 6.03
CA ASP A 159 -13.23 15.01 7.10
C ASP A 159 -14.57 15.68 6.66
N PRO A 160 -15.57 15.78 7.55
CA PRO A 160 -16.81 16.51 7.27
C PRO A 160 -16.60 17.98 6.87
N ASP A 161 -15.55 18.62 7.37
CA ASP A 161 -15.17 19.98 6.98
C ASP A 161 -14.57 20.00 5.56
N PRO A 162 -15.24 20.64 4.58
CA PRO A 162 -14.77 20.68 3.20
C PRO A 162 -13.43 21.43 3.04
N GLN A 163 -13.11 22.37 3.91
CA GLN A 163 -11.84 23.10 3.85
C GLN A 163 -10.67 22.20 4.25
N LYS A 164 -10.85 21.37 5.28
CA LYS A 164 -9.85 20.37 5.67
C LYS A 164 -9.64 19.32 4.57
N ARG A 165 -10.73 18.84 3.96
CA ARG A 165 -10.63 17.89 2.83
C ARG A 165 -9.85 18.50 1.67
N ALA A 166 -10.19 19.71 1.24
CA ALA A 166 -9.50 20.41 0.16
C ALA A 166 -8.00 20.58 0.46
N ALA A 167 -7.67 21.03 1.69
CA ALA A 167 -6.27 21.14 2.12
C ALA A 167 -5.55 19.80 2.11
N GLY A 168 -6.21 18.73 2.55
CA GLY A 168 -5.66 17.36 2.52
C GLY A 168 -5.41 16.87 1.09
N ILE A 169 -6.33 17.12 0.16
CA ILE A 169 -6.16 16.76 -1.25
C ILE A 169 -4.94 17.48 -1.86
N GLU A 170 -4.76 18.76 -1.56
CA GLU A 170 -3.59 19.52 -2.03
C GLU A 170 -2.27 18.96 -1.46
N VAL A 171 -2.25 18.52 -0.20
CA VAL A 171 -1.10 17.81 0.38
C VAL A 171 -0.84 16.50 -0.37
N ALA A 172 -1.89 15.73 -0.67
CA ALA A 172 -1.73 14.47 -1.43
C ALA A 172 -1.19 14.71 -2.84
N LYS A 173 -1.65 15.76 -3.56
CA LYS A 173 -1.14 16.12 -4.89
C LYS A 173 0.35 16.46 -4.86
N LYS A 174 0.80 17.25 -3.87
CA LYS A 174 2.22 17.55 -3.66
C LYS A 174 3.05 16.28 -3.45
N TRP A 175 2.52 15.32 -2.71
CA TRP A 175 3.16 14.04 -2.51
C TRP A 175 3.17 13.17 -3.77
N LEU A 176 2.11 13.20 -4.61
CA LEU A 176 2.09 12.53 -5.90
C LEU A 176 3.15 13.10 -6.86
N ASP A 177 3.33 14.42 -6.87
CA ASP A 177 4.42 15.08 -7.63
C ASP A 177 5.80 14.63 -7.12
N GLY A 178 5.97 14.57 -5.79
CA GLY A 178 7.20 14.07 -5.17
C GLY A 178 7.46 12.59 -5.47
N ALA A 179 6.41 11.77 -5.47
CA ALA A 179 6.46 10.36 -5.83
C ALA A 179 6.88 10.16 -7.30
N ALA A 180 6.35 10.98 -8.20
CA ALA A 180 6.72 10.98 -9.60
C ALA A 180 8.20 11.33 -9.80
N LEU A 181 8.73 12.31 -9.06
CA LEU A 181 10.17 12.64 -9.09
C LEU A 181 11.06 11.46 -8.67
N LEU A 182 10.58 10.60 -7.78
CA LEU A 182 11.28 9.38 -7.36
C LEU A 182 11.01 8.18 -8.28
N GLY A 183 10.13 8.31 -9.29
CA GLY A 183 9.76 7.24 -10.20
C GLY A 183 8.87 6.16 -9.56
N ALA A 184 8.20 6.47 -8.45
CA ALA A 184 7.26 5.57 -7.78
C ALA A 184 6.11 5.18 -8.71
N LYS A 185 5.61 3.96 -8.56
CA LYS A 185 4.45 3.46 -9.32
C LYS A 185 3.15 3.71 -8.58
N THR A 186 3.20 3.61 -7.26
CA THR A 186 2.05 3.76 -6.38
C THR A 186 2.40 4.57 -5.15
N MET A 187 1.41 5.21 -4.57
CA MET A 187 1.50 5.90 -3.28
C MET A 187 0.23 5.66 -2.48
N ARG A 188 0.39 5.20 -1.24
CA ARG A 188 -0.72 5.09 -0.31
C ARG A 188 -1.21 6.47 0.11
N VAL A 189 -2.54 6.62 0.20
CA VAL A 189 -3.19 7.73 0.90
C VAL A 189 -4.16 7.12 1.91
N ASN A 190 -4.03 7.52 3.18
CA ASN A 190 -4.94 7.06 4.22
C ASN A 190 -6.34 7.66 3.99
N SER A 191 -7.38 6.83 4.11
CA SER A 191 -8.76 7.26 3.88
C SER A 191 -9.27 8.32 4.85
N GLY A 192 -8.65 8.41 6.03
CA GLY A 192 -9.24 9.18 7.12
C GLY A 192 -10.51 8.52 7.67
N GLY A 193 -11.41 9.33 8.18
CA GLY A 193 -12.68 8.89 8.75
C GLY A 193 -12.62 8.62 10.24
N PRO A 194 -13.77 8.26 10.82
CA PRO A 194 -13.82 7.99 12.23
C PRO A 194 -12.91 6.81 12.57
N ARG A 195 -12.13 6.93 13.63
CA ARG A 195 -11.42 5.79 14.19
C ARG A 195 -12.45 4.88 14.82
N ILE A 196 -12.64 3.72 14.25
CA ILE A 196 -13.33 2.63 14.90
C ILE A 196 -12.36 2.13 15.97
N ALA A 197 -12.75 2.24 17.25
CA ALA A 197 -11.95 1.71 18.32
C ALA A 197 -11.80 0.19 18.11
N PRO A 198 -10.60 -0.39 18.20
CA PRO A 198 -10.39 -1.83 18.02
C PRO A 198 -10.88 -2.63 19.23
N SER A 199 -11.93 -2.19 19.92
CA SER A 199 -12.49 -2.89 21.06
C SER A 199 -13.56 -3.87 20.59
N PRO A 200 -13.45 -5.17 20.96
CA PRO A 200 -14.52 -6.13 20.72
C PRO A 200 -15.79 -5.83 21.53
N VAL A 201 -15.71 -4.90 22.46
CA VAL A 201 -16.86 -4.39 23.22
C VAL A 201 -17.26 -3.09 22.54
N ALA A 202 -18.36 -3.11 21.81
CA ALA A 202 -18.94 -1.92 21.21
C ALA A 202 -19.22 -0.89 22.31
N THR A 203 -18.36 0.12 22.40
CA THR A 203 -18.48 1.24 23.35
C THR A 203 -19.25 2.34 22.70
N GLY A 204 -20.25 2.28 22.02
CA GLY A 204 -21.07 3.39 21.47
C GLY A 204 -20.38 4.36 20.49
N ASP A 205 -19.09 4.17 20.23
CA ASP A 205 -18.27 5.03 19.37
C ASP A 205 -18.26 4.60 17.89
N TYR A 206 -19.07 3.61 17.53
CA TYR A 206 -19.26 3.27 16.13
C TYR A 206 -20.02 4.42 15.44
N PRO A 207 -19.53 4.89 14.28
CA PRO A 207 -20.27 5.87 13.52
C PRO A 207 -21.65 5.29 13.14
N LYS A 208 -22.67 6.11 13.26
CA LYS A 208 -24.01 5.72 12.79
C LYS A 208 -23.97 5.48 11.28
N ASN A 209 -24.87 4.65 10.76
CA ASN A 209 -24.89 4.31 9.34
C ASN A 209 -24.93 5.53 8.40
N ASP A 210 -25.63 6.60 8.78
CA ASP A 210 -25.70 7.83 8.01
C ASP A 210 -24.37 8.62 8.05
N GLU A 211 -23.65 8.56 9.15
CA GLU A 211 -22.30 9.15 9.27
C GLU A 211 -21.30 8.37 8.43
N LEU A 212 -21.32 7.04 8.49
CA LEU A 212 -20.42 6.19 7.67
C LEU A 212 -20.61 6.47 6.18
N ALA A 213 -21.86 6.56 5.71
CA ALA A 213 -22.17 6.85 4.31
C ALA A 213 -21.59 8.22 3.87
N LYS A 214 -21.68 9.24 4.72
CA LYS A 214 -21.11 10.56 4.44
C LYS A 214 -19.58 10.50 4.34
N TYR A 215 -18.90 9.84 5.28
CA TYR A 215 -17.45 9.68 5.22
C TYR A 215 -17.00 8.91 3.98
N LEU A 216 -17.72 7.86 3.58
CA LEU A 216 -17.46 7.13 2.33
C LEU A 216 -17.60 8.06 1.12
N SER A 217 -18.68 8.85 1.03
CA SER A 217 -18.88 9.81 -0.06
C SER A 217 -17.75 10.83 -0.14
N TYR A 218 -17.34 11.40 0.98
CA TYR A 218 -16.23 12.35 1.02
C TYR A 218 -14.91 11.72 0.61
N CYS A 219 -14.66 10.48 1.04
CA CYS A 219 -13.47 9.73 0.65
C CYS A 219 -13.45 9.46 -0.86
N ILE A 220 -14.59 9.03 -1.44
CA ILE A 220 -14.75 8.76 -2.87
C ILE A 220 -14.47 10.01 -3.70
N GLU A 221 -15.07 11.16 -3.35
CA GLU A 221 -14.84 12.44 -4.02
C GLU A 221 -13.36 12.83 -3.99
N SER A 222 -12.72 12.71 -2.83
CA SER A 222 -11.30 13.03 -2.65
C SER A 222 -10.40 12.10 -3.46
N PHE A 223 -10.69 10.79 -3.48
CA PHE A 223 -9.90 9.83 -4.26
C PHE A 223 -10.07 10.01 -5.77
N LYS A 224 -11.25 10.43 -6.27
CA LYS A 224 -11.43 10.81 -7.68
C LYS A 224 -10.47 11.92 -8.08
N GLU A 225 -10.41 12.99 -7.30
CA GLU A 225 -9.55 14.14 -7.57
C GLU A 225 -8.05 13.78 -7.48
N MET A 226 -7.67 12.97 -6.49
CA MET A 226 -6.28 12.51 -6.35
C MET A 226 -5.90 11.52 -7.46
N ALA A 227 -6.81 10.63 -7.90
CA ALA A 227 -6.56 9.70 -9.00
C ALA A 227 -6.42 10.43 -10.34
N ASP A 228 -7.22 11.48 -10.59
CA ASP A 228 -7.07 12.36 -11.76
C ASP A 228 -5.69 13.03 -11.79
N HIS A 229 -5.20 13.52 -10.65
CA HIS A 229 -3.85 14.08 -10.55
C HIS A 229 -2.79 13.01 -10.72
N GLY A 230 -2.97 11.86 -10.07
CA GLY A 230 -2.09 10.70 -10.22
C GLY A 230 -1.93 10.25 -11.67
N GLY A 231 -3.05 10.28 -12.44
CA GLY A 231 -3.04 10.01 -13.89
C GLY A 231 -2.17 10.97 -14.69
N LYS A 232 -2.13 12.26 -14.31
CA LYS A 232 -1.28 13.27 -14.97
C LYS A 232 0.20 13.07 -14.71
N VAL A 233 0.56 12.57 -13.52
CA VAL A 233 1.96 12.41 -13.10
C VAL A 233 2.46 10.95 -13.17
N GLY A 234 1.58 10.00 -13.53
CA GLY A 234 1.93 8.59 -13.73
C GLY A 234 2.09 7.79 -12.42
N VAL A 235 1.48 8.22 -11.31
CA VAL A 235 1.53 7.56 -10.00
C VAL A 235 0.11 7.21 -9.54
N LYS A 236 -0.16 5.93 -9.26
CA LYS A 236 -1.46 5.52 -8.73
C LYS A 236 -1.60 5.85 -7.25
N VAL A 237 -2.79 6.31 -6.86
CA VAL A 237 -3.17 6.38 -5.45
C VAL A 237 -3.68 5.03 -5.00
N THR A 238 -3.28 4.59 -3.80
CA THR A 238 -3.72 3.29 -3.27
C THR A 238 -4.36 3.42 -1.91
N LEU A 239 -5.35 2.51 -1.67
CA LEU A 239 -5.96 2.30 -0.37
C LEU A 239 -5.43 1.01 0.23
N GLU A 240 -4.90 1.11 1.45
CA GLU A 240 -4.46 -0.02 2.26
C GLU A 240 -5.50 -0.27 3.37
N ASN A 241 -5.74 -1.53 3.71
CA ASN A 241 -6.44 -1.86 4.95
C ASN A 241 -5.56 -1.44 6.13
N HIS A 242 -5.90 -0.32 6.76
CA HIS A 242 -5.09 0.26 7.82
C HIS A 242 -5.98 0.72 8.99
N TRP A 243 -6.41 1.95 9.03
CA TRP A 243 -7.28 2.51 10.06
C TRP A 243 -8.36 3.40 9.44
N GLY A 244 -9.38 3.75 10.23
CA GLY A 244 -10.50 4.55 9.73
C GLY A 244 -11.41 3.74 8.81
N LEU A 245 -11.82 4.33 7.69
CA LEU A 245 -12.74 3.68 6.75
C LEU A 245 -12.15 2.39 6.17
N THR A 246 -10.84 2.36 5.92
CA THR A 246 -10.16 1.22 5.29
C THR A 246 -9.86 0.06 6.22
N ALA A 247 -10.19 0.14 7.50
CA ALA A 247 -10.13 -1.00 8.41
C ALA A 247 -11.10 -2.14 8.00
N ASN A 248 -12.15 -1.80 7.24
CA ASN A 248 -13.10 -2.76 6.67
C ASN A 248 -12.86 -2.95 5.17
N PRO A 249 -12.61 -4.18 4.69
CA PRO A 249 -12.35 -4.45 3.27
C PRO A 249 -13.52 -4.05 2.35
N THR A 250 -14.76 -4.17 2.80
CA THR A 250 -15.94 -3.76 2.03
C THR A 250 -15.95 -2.26 1.73
N ASN A 251 -15.49 -1.43 2.67
CA ASN A 251 -15.37 0.00 2.43
C ASN A 251 -14.34 0.31 1.34
N ILE A 252 -13.23 -0.42 1.30
CA ILE A 252 -12.21 -0.27 0.25
C ILE A 252 -12.80 -0.63 -1.12
N GLN A 253 -13.54 -1.74 -1.20
CA GLN A 253 -14.23 -2.16 -2.43
C GLN A 253 -15.19 -1.07 -2.91
N ILE A 254 -16.06 -0.56 -2.02
CA ILE A 254 -17.01 0.51 -2.35
C ILE A 254 -16.27 1.75 -2.86
N ILE A 255 -15.21 2.18 -2.17
CA ILE A 255 -14.46 3.37 -2.57
C ILE A 255 -13.85 3.18 -3.96
N ILE A 256 -13.20 2.06 -4.22
CA ILE A 256 -12.53 1.82 -5.52
C ILE A 256 -13.56 1.69 -6.65
N ASP A 257 -14.66 0.96 -6.43
CA ASP A 257 -15.72 0.78 -7.43
C ASP A 257 -16.39 2.11 -7.78
N GLU A 258 -16.64 2.98 -6.80
CA GLU A 258 -17.25 4.29 -7.01
C GLU A 258 -16.27 5.35 -7.55
N VAL A 259 -14.99 5.26 -7.20
CA VAL A 259 -13.93 6.09 -7.80
C VAL A 259 -13.79 5.72 -9.29
N ASN A 260 -13.81 4.43 -9.61
CA ASN A 260 -13.79 3.88 -10.97
C ASN A 260 -12.71 4.55 -11.86
N HIS A 261 -11.48 4.62 -11.38
CA HIS A 261 -10.39 5.30 -12.07
C HIS A 261 -9.15 4.39 -12.18
N PRO A 262 -8.47 4.31 -13.35
CA PRO A 262 -7.32 3.41 -13.56
C PRO A 262 -6.11 3.74 -12.68
N PHE A 263 -6.07 4.93 -12.08
CA PHE A 263 -5.05 5.35 -11.13
C PHE A 263 -5.50 5.27 -9.66
N CYS A 264 -6.52 4.45 -9.35
CA CYS A 264 -6.95 4.12 -8.00
C CYS A 264 -7.05 2.60 -7.85
N GLU A 265 -6.35 2.01 -6.87
CA GLU A 265 -6.38 0.57 -6.62
C GLU A 265 -6.16 0.26 -5.13
N ALA A 266 -6.38 -1.00 -4.72
CA ALA A 266 -6.01 -1.45 -3.39
C ALA A 266 -4.51 -1.78 -3.31
N SER A 267 -3.91 -1.51 -2.15
CA SER A 267 -2.60 -2.05 -1.75
C SER A 267 -2.74 -2.82 -0.44
N PRO A 268 -3.34 -4.03 -0.47
CA PRO A 268 -3.63 -4.76 0.75
C PRO A 268 -2.38 -5.07 1.56
N ASP A 269 -2.52 -4.96 2.89
CA ASP A 269 -1.57 -5.43 3.87
C ASP A 269 -2.05 -6.76 4.45
N PHE A 270 -1.15 -7.71 4.67
CA PHE A 270 -1.52 -9.04 5.15
C PHE A 270 -2.08 -9.04 6.57
N CYS A 271 -1.70 -8.09 7.43
CA CYS A 271 -1.97 -8.15 8.87
C CYS A 271 -2.72 -6.95 9.47
N ASN A 272 -2.91 -5.85 8.73
CA ASN A 272 -3.55 -4.62 9.24
C ASN A 272 -5.09 -4.76 9.36
N TRP A 273 -5.58 -5.89 9.88
CA TRP A 273 -7.00 -6.16 10.02
C TRP A 273 -7.50 -5.87 11.44
N GLU A 274 -8.74 -5.43 11.58
CA GLU A 274 -9.36 -5.20 12.89
C GLU A 274 -9.66 -6.50 13.62
N HIS A 275 -9.92 -7.58 12.88
CA HIS A 275 -10.32 -8.86 13.43
C HIS A 275 -9.52 -10.01 12.83
N GLU A 276 -9.21 -11.02 13.65
CA GLU A 276 -8.46 -12.20 13.23
C GLU A 276 -9.07 -12.91 12.01
N TYR A 277 -10.40 -13.04 11.94
CA TYR A 277 -11.07 -13.71 10.82
C TYR A 277 -10.87 -13.01 9.46
N LEU A 278 -10.53 -11.72 9.45
CA LEU A 278 -10.24 -10.98 8.23
C LEU A 278 -8.85 -11.28 7.66
N LEU A 279 -7.97 -11.95 8.40
CA LEU A 279 -6.57 -12.16 8.04
C LEU A 279 -6.41 -12.75 6.62
N TYR A 280 -7.25 -13.72 6.27
CA TYR A 280 -7.27 -14.32 4.94
C TYR A 280 -8.48 -13.88 4.11
N HIS A 281 -9.66 -13.82 4.70
CA HIS A 281 -10.89 -13.44 3.99
C HIS A 281 -10.87 -12.00 3.50
N GLY A 282 -10.32 -11.07 4.28
CA GLY A 282 -10.15 -9.68 3.85
C GLY A 282 -9.15 -9.58 2.70
N LEU A 283 -8.08 -10.38 2.74
CA LEU A 283 -7.10 -10.41 1.67
C LEU A 283 -7.70 -11.03 0.38
N GLU A 284 -8.48 -12.11 0.50
CA GLU A 284 -9.24 -12.71 -0.61
C GLU A 284 -10.20 -11.68 -1.22
N ALA A 285 -10.92 -10.90 -0.38
CA ALA A 285 -11.85 -9.89 -0.83
C ALA A 285 -11.18 -8.73 -1.59
N LEU A 286 -9.95 -8.34 -1.21
CA LEU A 286 -9.23 -7.22 -1.82
C LEU A 286 -8.30 -7.64 -2.96
N SER A 287 -7.97 -8.92 -3.10
CA SER A 287 -7.04 -9.40 -4.13
C SER A 287 -7.44 -9.01 -5.57
N PRO A 288 -8.74 -8.97 -5.97
CA PRO A 288 -9.14 -8.52 -7.31
C PRO A 288 -8.92 -7.02 -7.56
N TYR A 289 -8.73 -6.23 -6.51
CA TYR A 289 -8.53 -4.77 -6.57
C TYR A 289 -7.06 -4.36 -6.48
N ALA A 290 -6.15 -5.31 -6.25
CA ALA A 290 -4.72 -5.08 -6.10
C ALA A 290 -3.98 -5.47 -7.38
N HIS A 291 -3.23 -4.53 -7.97
CA HIS A 291 -2.53 -4.79 -9.23
C HIS A 291 -1.03 -4.50 -9.17
N THR A 292 -0.60 -3.53 -8.35
CA THR A 292 0.79 -3.05 -8.38
C THR A 292 1.58 -3.40 -7.12
N THR A 293 1.02 -3.16 -5.93
CA THR A 293 1.75 -3.33 -4.66
C THR A 293 0.87 -3.97 -3.60
N VAL A 294 1.43 -4.88 -2.82
CA VAL A 294 0.85 -5.39 -1.56
C VAL A 294 1.93 -5.41 -0.48
N HIS A 295 1.54 -5.26 0.78
CA HIS A 295 2.45 -5.37 1.91
C HIS A 295 2.44 -6.80 2.43
N ALA A 296 3.54 -7.51 2.16
CA ALA A 296 3.80 -8.81 2.78
C ALA A 296 4.21 -8.56 4.23
N LYS A 297 3.21 -8.37 5.07
CA LYS A 297 3.39 -8.04 6.48
C LYS A 297 3.41 -9.28 7.35
N TYR A 298 4.28 -9.26 8.35
CA TYR A 298 4.20 -10.11 9.52
C TYR A 298 3.96 -9.25 10.76
N TRP A 299 2.90 -9.55 11.46
CA TRP A 299 2.54 -8.99 12.75
C TRP A 299 1.77 -10.03 13.55
N ASN A 300 2.31 -10.44 14.70
CA ASN A 300 1.69 -11.48 15.55
C ASN A 300 0.54 -10.95 16.42
N ARG A 301 -0.14 -9.90 15.97
CA ARG A 301 -1.23 -9.24 16.69
C ARG A 301 -2.36 -10.19 17.11
N TRP A 302 -2.72 -11.13 16.22
CA TRP A 302 -3.81 -12.09 16.44
C TRP A 302 -3.28 -13.49 16.60
N LYS A 303 -2.55 -13.97 15.63
CA LYS A 303 -1.81 -15.23 15.55
C LYS A 303 -0.62 -15.02 14.62
N ASP A 304 0.32 -15.96 14.65
CA ASP A 304 1.37 -15.99 13.64
C ASP A 304 0.74 -16.14 12.25
N PRO A 305 0.81 -15.11 11.38
CA PRO A 305 0.22 -15.19 10.05
C PRO A 305 1.02 -16.14 9.18
N ASP A 306 0.34 -16.99 8.43
CA ASP A 306 0.97 -17.80 7.39
C ASP A 306 1.22 -16.93 6.16
N VAL A 307 2.43 -16.36 6.08
CA VAL A 307 2.87 -15.48 5.00
C VAL A 307 2.77 -16.18 3.64
N ARG A 308 3.13 -17.47 3.56
CA ARG A 308 3.05 -18.24 2.31
C ARG A 308 1.61 -18.40 1.83
N ARG A 309 0.67 -18.63 2.74
CA ARG A 309 -0.76 -18.67 2.44
C ARG A 309 -1.24 -17.31 1.90
N CYS A 310 -0.84 -16.21 2.51
CA CYS A 310 -1.17 -14.87 2.02
C CYS A 310 -0.63 -14.61 0.60
N VAL A 311 0.63 -14.98 0.33
CA VAL A 311 1.21 -14.89 -1.02
C VAL A 311 0.42 -15.76 -2.00
N LYS A 312 0.02 -16.97 -1.61
CA LYS A 312 -0.79 -17.87 -2.46
C LYS A 312 -2.18 -17.31 -2.76
N ILE A 313 -2.85 -16.68 -1.79
CA ILE A 313 -4.12 -15.97 -2.03
C ILE A 313 -3.94 -14.94 -3.14
N MET A 314 -2.92 -14.09 -3.05
CA MET A 314 -2.65 -13.07 -4.06
C MET A 314 -2.32 -13.67 -5.43
N THR A 315 -1.43 -14.66 -5.48
CA THR A 315 -1.02 -15.27 -6.75
C THR A 315 -2.14 -16.08 -7.41
N ASN A 316 -3.00 -16.74 -6.64
CA ASN A 316 -4.19 -17.41 -7.16
C ASN A 316 -5.20 -16.41 -7.77
N ALA A 317 -5.28 -15.19 -7.23
CA ALA A 317 -6.04 -14.08 -7.80
C ALA A 317 -5.32 -13.41 -9.00
N LYS A 318 -4.24 -14.01 -9.52
CA LYS A 318 -3.45 -13.50 -10.66
C LYS A 318 -2.74 -12.18 -10.36
N PHE A 319 -2.48 -11.84 -9.11
CA PHE A 319 -1.64 -10.69 -8.77
C PHE A 319 -0.23 -10.89 -9.31
N MET A 320 0.21 -9.96 -10.15
CA MET A 320 1.54 -9.95 -10.78
C MET A 320 2.44 -8.83 -10.26
N GLY A 321 1.96 -8.05 -9.31
CA GLY A 321 2.67 -6.92 -8.72
C GLY A 321 3.75 -7.32 -7.72
N VAL A 322 4.11 -6.38 -6.87
CA VAL A 322 5.25 -6.44 -5.96
C VAL A 322 4.79 -6.63 -4.51
N PHE A 323 5.48 -7.48 -3.79
CA PHE A 323 5.34 -7.73 -2.35
C PHE A 323 6.37 -6.88 -1.60
N ALA A 324 5.91 -5.85 -0.87
CA ALA A 324 6.75 -5.03 0.00
C ALA A 324 6.91 -5.73 1.36
N LEU A 325 8.15 -5.92 1.81
CA LEU A 325 8.47 -6.69 3.02
C LEU A 325 8.27 -5.82 4.27
N GLU A 326 7.12 -5.93 4.93
CA GLU A 326 6.77 -5.09 6.06
C GLU A 326 6.64 -5.90 7.36
N TYR A 327 7.73 -6.03 8.10
CA TYR A 327 7.69 -6.62 9.43
C TYR A 327 7.29 -5.57 10.47
N GLU A 328 6.24 -5.84 11.24
CA GLU A 328 5.75 -4.93 12.27
C GLU A 328 6.26 -5.28 13.66
N ASP A 329 5.96 -6.49 14.12
CA ASP A 329 6.31 -6.99 15.45
C ASP A 329 6.22 -8.52 15.49
N GLY A 330 6.96 -9.13 16.43
CA GLY A 330 7.02 -10.57 16.60
C GLY A 330 8.36 -11.00 17.21
N PRO A 331 8.83 -12.22 16.94
CA PRO A 331 9.99 -12.80 17.60
C PRO A 331 11.35 -12.20 17.16
N TRP A 332 11.37 -11.41 16.08
CA TRP A 332 12.60 -10.87 15.51
C TRP A 332 12.68 -9.35 15.63
N ASN A 333 13.88 -8.79 15.50
CA ASN A 333 13.98 -7.36 15.22
C ASN A 333 13.58 -7.06 13.76
N GLY A 334 13.38 -5.77 13.45
CA GLY A 334 12.87 -5.37 12.14
C GLY A 334 13.71 -5.84 10.95
N ILE A 335 15.04 -5.95 11.08
CA ILE A 335 15.93 -6.41 10.01
C ILE A 335 15.79 -7.92 9.83
N GLU A 336 15.89 -8.67 10.92
CA GLU A 336 15.74 -10.14 10.94
C GLU A 336 14.34 -10.54 10.46
N GLY A 337 13.30 -9.82 10.91
CA GLY A 337 11.92 -10.03 10.46
C GLY A 337 11.70 -9.75 8.98
N ALA A 338 12.30 -8.69 8.44
CA ALA A 338 12.25 -8.43 6.99
C ALA A 338 13.01 -9.50 6.18
N GLN A 339 14.13 -10.03 6.71
CA GLN A 339 14.83 -11.16 6.09
C GLN A 339 14.01 -12.46 6.15
N TYR A 340 13.26 -12.70 7.23
CA TYR A 340 12.32 -13.80 7.32
C TYR A 340 11.24 -13.66 6.23
N LEU A 341 10.61 -12.50 6.11
CA LEU A 341 9.61 -12.23 5.07
C LEU A 341 10.16 -12.45 3.65
N TYR A 342 11.40 -12.02 3.39
CA TYR A 342 12.06 -12.26 2.12
C TYR A 342 12.10 -13.75 1.77
N LYS A 343 12.50 -14.60 2.73
CA LYS A 343 12.56 -16.05 2.53
C LYS A 343 11.19 -16.67 2.30
N GLU A 344 10.18 -16.26 3.08
CA GLU A 344 8.82 -16.78 2.98
C GLU A 344 8.15 -16.39 1.66
N VAL A 345 8.30 -15.14 1.21
CA VAL A 345 7.76 -14.68 -0.08
C VAL A 345 8.46 -15.39 -1.24
N MET A 346 9.79 -15.49 -1.23
CA MET A 346 10.56 -16.23 -2.25
C MET A 346 10.13 -17.69 -2.36
N ALA A 347 9.89 -18.33 -1.22
CA ALA A 347 9.47 -19.73 -1.20
C ALA A 347 8.03 -19.95 -1.69
N ALA A 348 7.18 -18.94 -1.57
CA ALA A 348 5.77 -19.03 -1.98
C ALA A 348 5.53 -18.59 -3.43
N LEU A 349 6.39 -17.76 -4.02
CA LEU A 349 6.39 -17.43 -5.43
C LEU A 349 6.96 -18.60 -6.27
#